data_9e83ba106b95d8ab509d4960d7c56f5e
#
_entry.id   9e83ba106b95d8ab509d4960d7c56f5e
#
_cell.length_a   1.000
_cell.length_b   1.000
_cell.length_c   1.000
_cell.angle_alpha   90.00
_cell.angle_beta   90.00
_cell.angle_gamma   90.00
#
_symmetry.space_group_name_H-M   'P 1'
#
loop_
_entity.id
_entity.type
_entity.pdbx_description
1 polymer ?
#
loop_
_entity_poly.entity_id
_entity_poly.type
_entity_poly.pdbx_seq_one_letter_code
_entity_poly.pdbx_strand_id
1 'polypeptide(L)'
;MKKLKFVFSTLVFTAGLALSSIAQANDIKIGVSFRMLSDVGYKHGELITDTVEMWNKEGGINGRKIDLTLYNDECKSEKGVANATKLAYQDKVHVIIGSSCSSVT
;
A
#
# COMPACT_ATOMS: atom_id res chain seq x y z
N MET A 1 43.66 -18.67 -0.51
CA MET A 1 42.99 -17.96 0.61
C MET A 1 42.26 -16.70 0.16
N LYS A 2 42.84 -15.83 -0.65
CA LYS A 2 42.17 -14.61 -1.12
C LYS A 2 40.92 -14.88 -1.97
N LYS A 3 40.92 -15.93 -2.79
CA LYS A 3 39.77 -16.34 -3.60
C LYS A 3 38.58 -16.83 -2.76
N LEU A 4 38.86 -17.51 -1.66
CA LEU A 4 37.81 -18.03 -0.76
C LEU A 4 37.06 -16.91 -0.05
N LYS A 5 37.75 -15.86 0.40
CA LYS A 5 37.13 -14.69 1.04
C LYS A 5 36.23 -13.93 0.08
N PHE A 6 36.62 -13.82 -1.19
CA PHE A 6 35.82 -13.12 -2.21
C PHE A 6 34.52 -13.84 -2.51
N VAL A 7 34.55 -15.18 -2.64
CA VAL A 7 33.35 -16.01 -2.87
C VAL A 7 32.37 -15.91 -1.68
N PHE A 8 32.88 -15.91 -0.48
CA PHE A 8 32.06 -15.79 0.74
C PHE A 8 31.33 -14.45 0.79
N SER A 9 31.99 -13.36 0.43
CA SER A 9 31.38 -12.02 0.38
C SER A 9 30.21 -11.98 -0.62
N THR A 10 30.35 -12.61 -1.77
CA THR A 10 29.31 -12.66 -2.80
C THR A 10 28.09 -13.44 -2.32
N LEU A 11 28.26 -14.54 -1.61
CA LEU A 11 27.16 -15.32 -1.04
C LEU A 11 26.35 -14.55 -0.01
N VAL A 12 26.99 -13.77 0.84
CA VAL A 12 26.30 -12.94 1.85
C VAL A 12 25.43 -11.87 1.18
N PHE A 13 25.93 -11.27 0.12
CA PHE A 13 25.17 -10.25 -0.63
C PHE A 13 23.90 -10.83 -1.28
N THR A 14 24.00 -12.02 -1.87
CA THR A 14 22.85 -12.70 -2.49
C THR A 14 21.78 -13.06 -1.46
N ALA A 15 22.17 -13.51 -0.28
CA ALA A 15 21.23 -13.82 0.81
C ALA A 15 20.47 -12.57 1.28
N GLY A 16 21.13 -11.42 1.36
CA GLY A 16 20.49 -10.15 1.71
C GLY A 16 19.37 -9.73 0.74
N LEU A 17 19.58 -9.91 -0.56
CA LEU A 17 18.56 -9.60 -1.59
C LEU A 17 17.35 -10.54 -1.48
N ALA A 18 17.57 -11.82 -1.24
CA ALA A 18 16.48 -12.79 -1.07
C ALA A 18 15.59 -12.45 0.14
N LEU A 19 16.19 -12.02 1.26
CA LEU A 19 15.45 -11.60 2.45
C LEU A 19 14.58 -10.37 2.19
N SER A 20 15.03 -9.39 1.40
CA SER A 20 14.23 -8.22 1.04
C SER A 20 12.98 -8.60 0.24
N SER A 21 13.08 -9.55 -0.69
CA SER A 21 11.95 -10.04 -1.47
C SER A 21 10.90 -10.75 -0.61
N ILE A 22 11.32 -11.54 0.37
CA ILE A 22 10.44 -12.24 1.31
C ILE A 22 9.67 -11.23 2.18
N ALA A 23 10.30 -10.13 2.62
CA ALA A 23 9.66 -9.10 3.44
C ALA A 23 8.47 -8.45 2.71
N GLN A 24 8.53 -8.25 1.38
CA GLN A 24 7.45 -7.68 0.59
C GLN A 24 6.21 -8.58 0.51
N ALA A 25 6.38 -9.90 0.58
CA ALA A 25 5.27 -10.86 0.50
C ALA A 25 4.33 -10.81 1.71
N ASN A 26 4.75 -10.17 2.83
CA ASN A 26 3.98 -10.05 4.06
C ASN A 26 3.27 -8.71 4.22
N ASP A 27 3.29 -7.84 3.22
CA ASP A 27 2.67 -6.52 3.31
C ASP A 27 1.15 -6.65 3.45
N ILE A 28 0.57 -5.72 4.20
CA ILE A 28 -0.87 -5.61 4.36
C ILE A 28 -1.38 -4.68 3.25
N LYS A 29 -2.16 -5.23 2.34
CA LYS A 29 -2.71 -4.47 1.21
C LYS A 29 -4.03 -3.83 1.60
N ILE A 30 -4.05 -2.50 1.63
CA ILE A 30 -5.25 -1.71 1.93
C ILE A 30 -5.60 -0.88 0.70
N GLY A 31 -6.84 -1.04 0.22
CA GLY A 31 -7.39 -0.21 -0.85
C GLY A 31 -8.33 0.83 -0.28
N VAL A 32 -8.25 2.04 -0.80
CA VAL A 32 -9.10 3.16 -0.38
C VAL A 32 -9.74 3.79 -1.60
N SER A 33 -11.05 3.97 -1.56
CA SER A 33 -11.79 4.71 -2.59
C SER A 33 -12.60 5.80 -1.92
N PHE A 34 -12.08 7.03 -1.99
CA PHE A 34 -12.69 8.22 -1.39
C PHE A 34 -12.75 9.35 -2.40
N ARG A 35 -13.57 10.35 -2.08
CA ARG A 35 -13.40 11.67 -2.68
C ARG A 35 -12.13 12.30 -2.14
N MET A 36 -11.08 12.34 -2.97
CA MET A 36 -9.73 12.72 -2.53
C MET A 36 -9.58 14.20 -2.23
N LEU A 37 -10.37 15.05 -2.91
CA LEU A 37 -10.38 16.49 -2.71
C LEU A 37 -11.82 16.96 -2.54
N SER A 38 -12.10 17.74 -1.50
CA SER A 38 -13.41 18.34 -1.26
C SER A 38 -13.39 19.82 -1.54
N ASP A 39 -14.58 20.40 -1.73
CA ASP A 39 -14.77 21.82 -2.00
C ASP A 39 -14.35 22.71 -0.82
N VAL A 40 -14.28 22.13 0.38
CA VAL A 40 -13.78 22.81 1.57
C VAL A 40 -12.30 22.60 1.82
N GLY A 41 -11.57 22.05 0.85
CA GLY A 41 -10.12 21.92 0.91
C GLY A 41 -9.58 20.71 1.68
N TYR A 42 -10.42 19.74 2.03
CA TYR A 42 -9.94 18.52 2.66
C TYR A 42 -9.19 17.66 1.64
N LYS A 43 -7.97 17.32 1.98
CA LYS A 43 -7.08 16.52 1.13
C LYS A 43 -6.96 15.11 1.70
N HIS A 44 -8.02 14.33 1.55
CA HIS A 44 -8.10 12.99 2.12
C HIS A 44 -6.97 12.08 1.64
N GLY A 45 -6.62 12.16 0.35
CA GLY A 45 -5.55 11.35 -0.20
C GLY A 45 -4.20 11.63 0.44
N GLU A 46 -3.85 12.90 0.61
CA GLU A 46 -2.60 13.30 1.26
C GLU A 46 -2.56 12.85 2.72
N LEU A 47 -3.64 13.09 3.45
CA LEU A 47 -3.72 12.73 4.86
C LEU A 47 -3.56 11.23 5.09
N ILE A 48 -4.24 10.41 4.28
CA ILE A 48 -4.15 8.96 4.37
C ILE A 48 -2.75 8.48 4.03
N THR A 49 -2.16 9.01 2.95
CA THR A 49 -0.81 8.66 2.52
C THR A 49 0.22 9.00 3.60
N ASP A 50 0.18 10.20 4.13
CA ASP A 50 1.10 10.65 5.17
C ASP A 50 0.99 9.81 6.44
N THR A 51 -0.24 9.46 6.83
CA THR A 51 -0.48 8.60 7.99
C THR A 51 0.12 7.22 7.80
N VAL A 52 -0.09 6.61 6.64
CA VAL A 52 0.46 5.28 6.32
C VAL A 52 1.99 5.32 6.25
N GLU A 53 2.57 6.35 5.66
CA GLU A 53 4.02 6.52 5.61
C GLU A 53 4.61 6.62 7.02
N MET A 54 3.97 7.39 7.90
CA MET A 54 4.39 7.50 9.29
C MET A 54 4.37 6.13 9.99
N TRP A 55 3.29 5.39 9.86
CA TRP A 55 3.19 4.04 10.45
C TRP A 55 4.23 3.08 9.90
N ASN A 56 4.48 3.13 8.60
CA ASN A 56 5.49 2.27 7.97
C ASN A 56 6.91 2.58 8.46
N LYS A 57 7.22 3.86 8.71
CA LYS A 57 8.49 4.28 9.32
C LYS A 57 8.66 3.74 10.74
N GLU A 58 7.57 3.61 11.47
CA GLU A 58 7.56 3.08 12.84
C GLU A 58 7.56 1.54 12.88
N GLY A 59 7.60 0.86 11.74
CA GLY A 59 7.65 -0.59 11.65
C GLY A 59 6.37 -1.25 11.16
N GLY A 60 5.35 -0.46 10.78
CA GLY A 60 4.08 -0.96 10.30
C GLY A 60 3.21 -1.56 11.41
N ILE A 61 2.37 -2.51 11.04
CA ILE A 61 1.48 -3.22 11.96
C ILE A 61 2.08 -4.59 12.24
N ASN A 62 2.52 -4.81 13.48
CA ASN A 62 3.19 -6.05 13.89
C ASN A 62 4.38 -6.42 12.96
N GLY A 63 5.19 -5.44 12.60
CA GLY A 63 6.33 -5.62 11.70
C GLY A 63 5.98 -5.76 10.22
N ARG A 64 4.71 -5.65 9.86
CA ARG A 64 4.23 -5.74 8.47
C ARG A 64 3.95 -4.35 7.93
N LYS A 65 4.53 -4.01 6.80
CA LYS A 65 4.27 -2.73 6.15
C LYS A 65 2.89 -2.69 5.49
N ILE A 66 2.33 -1.50 5.39
CA ILE A 66 1.07 -1.26 4.69
C ILE A 66 1.38 -0.89 3.26
N ASP A 67 0.82 -1.64 2.31
CA ASP A 67 0.82 -1.35 0.88
C ASP A 67 -0.52 -0.70 0.55
N LEU A 68 -0.52 0.62 0.37
CA LEU A 68 -1.71 1.44 0.21
C LEU A 68 -1.98 1.71 -1.27
N THR A 69 -3.21 1.46 -1.70
CA THR A 69 -3.70 1.81 -3.03
C THR A 69 -4.87 2.78 -2.88
N LEU A 70 -4.76 3.97 -3.48
CA LEU A 70 -5.77 5.02 -3.40
C LEU A 70 -6.43 5.26 -4.76
N TYR A 71 -7.75 5.32 -4.79
CA TYR A 71 -8.52 5.74 -5.95
C TYR A 71 -9.49 6.85 -5.57
N ASN A 72 -9.66 7.81 -6.47
CA ASN A 72 -10.61 8.89 -6.32
C ASN A 72 -11.96 8.47 -6.91
N ASP A 73 -13.03 8.48 -6.13
CA ASP A 73 -14.39 8.19 -6.61
C ASP A 73 -15.15 9.43 -7.06
N GLU A 74 -14.62 10.61 -6.79
CA GLU A 74 -15.24 11.91 -7.14
C GLU A 74 -16.69 12.05 -6.68
N CYS A 75 -17.13 11.30 -5.67
CA CYS A 75 -18.53 11.19 -5.26
C CYS A 75 -19.47 10.70 -6.38
N LYS A 76 -18.96 9.89 -7.30
CA LYS A 76 -19.73 9.31 -8.41
C LYS A 76 -19.88 7.82 -8.21
N SER A 77 -21.13 7.32 -8.22
CA SER A 77 -21.43 5.91 -8.01
C SER A 77 -20.71 4.99 -8.99
N GLU A 78 -20.67 5.36 -10.27
CA GLU A 78 -20.00 4.55 -11.29
C GLU A 78 -18.51 4.41 -11.02
N LYS A 79 -17.85 5.49 -10.57
CA LYS A 79 -16.44 5.46 -10.22
C LYS A 79 -16.19 4.64 -8.97
N GLY A 80 -17.08 4.75 -7.99
CA GLY A 80 -16.99 3.93 -6.77
C GLY A 80 -17.06 2.44 -7.08
N VAL A 81 -18.00 2.02 -7.92
CA VAL A 81 -18.10 0.62 -8.36
C VAL A 81 -16.86 0.17 -9.11
N ALA A 82 -16.38 0.97 -10.06
CA ALA A 82 -15.18 0.67 -10.83
C ALA A 82 -13.95 0.54 -9.94
N ASN A 83 -13.78 1.45 -8.97
CA ASN A 83 -12.68 1.42 -8.02
C ASN A 83 -12.73 0.17 -7.13
N ALA A 84 -13.89 -0.13 -6.58
CA ALA A 84 -14.07 -1.32 -5.73
C ALA A 84 -13.76 -2.60 -6.51
N THR A 85 -14.23 -2.72 -7.74
CA THR A 85 -13.96 -3.85 -8.61
C THR A 85 -12.46 -4.00 -8.88
N LYS A 86 -11.78 -2.90 -9.19
CA LYS A 86 -10.34 -2.89 -9.44
C LYS A 86 -9.55 -3.28 -8.19
N LEU A 87 -9.89 -2.72 -7.04
CA LEU A 87 -9.24 -3.04 -5.77
C LEU A 87 -9.41 -4.52 -5.41
N ALA A 88 -10.59 -5.08 -5.62
CA ALA A 88 -10.88 -6.48 -5.27
C ALA A 88 -10.22 -7.47 -6.23
N TYR A 89 -10.32 -7.25 -7.54
CA TYR A 89 -9.97 -8.26 -8.54
C TYR A 89 -8.62 -8.05 -9.21
N GLN A 90 -8.17 -6.80 -9.39
CA GLN A 90 -6.87 -6.50 -9.99
C GLN A 90 -5.79 -6.30 -8.93
N ASP A 91 -6.04 -5.40 -7.99
CA ASP A 91 -5.06 -5.06 -6.95
C ASP A 91 -5.04 -6.10 -5.82
N LYS A 92 -6.13 -6.86 -5.66
CA LYS A 92 -6.28 -7.96 -4.70
C LYS A 92 -5.93 -7.51 -3.29
N VAL A 93 -6.51 -6.39 -2.86
CA VAL A 93 -6.30 -5.85 -1.52
C VAL A 93 -6.96 -6.73 -0.46
N HIS A 94 -6.46 -6.69 0.76
CA HIS A 94 -7.01 -7.45 1.89
C HIS A 94 -8.27 -6.80 2.45
N VAL A 95 -8.36 -5.46 2.38
CA VAL A 95 -9.49 -4.68 2.88
C VAL A 95 -9.70 -3.46 2.00
N ILE A 96 -10.97 -3.08 1.82
CA ILE A 96 -11.36 -1.87 1.09
C ILE A 96 -12.01 -0.91 2.08
N ILE A 97 -11.54 0.33 2.08
CA ILE A 97 -12.09 1.42 2.87
C ILE A 97 -12.69 2.46 1.91
N GLY A 98 -13.93 2.81 2.12
CA GLY A 98 -14.65 3.80 1.35
C GLY A 98 -16.16 3.59 1.49
N SER A 99 -17.01 4.50 1.04
CA SER A 99 -16.71 5.81 0.48
C SER A 99 -16.98 6.88 1.54
N SER A 100 -16.50 8.12 1.29
CA SER A 100 -16.88 9.26 2.12
C SER A 100 -18.20 9.91 1.68
N CYS A 101 -18.78 9.46 0.58
CA CYS A 101 -20.01 9.98 0.03
C CYS A 101 -21.14 8.96 0.10
N SER A 102 -22.27 9.34 0.70
CA SER A 102 -23.43 8.45 0.85
C SER A 102 -24.01 7.97 -0.48
N SER A 103 -23.87 8.75 -1.54
CA SER A 103 -24.32 8.36 -2.89
C SER A 103 -23.48 7.24 -3.51
N VAL A 104 -22.32 6.94 -2.97
CA VAL A 104 -21.38 5.93 -3.48
C VAL A 104 -21.40 4.67 -2.63
N THR A 105 -21.79 4.76 -1.39
CA THR A 105 -21.81 3.65 -0.44
C THR A 105 -22.97 2.62 -0.73
#